data_2a6bc5e58741e88306053076a91863e8
#
_entry.id   2a6bc5e58741e88306053076a91863e8
#
_cell.length_a   1.000
_cell.length_b   1.000
_cell.length_c   1.000
_cell.angle_alpha   90.00
_cell.angle_beta   90.00
_cell.angle_gamma   90.00
#
_symmetry.space_group_name_H-M   'P 1'
#
loop_
_entity.id
_entity.type
_entity.pdbx_description
1 polymer ?
#
loop_
_entity_poly.entity_id
_entity_poly.type
_entity_poly.pdbx_seq_one_letter_code
_entity_poly.pdbx_strand_id
1 'polypeptide(L)'
;EVFSYVEGGTNTFMPDTKDVQLPGKVGLKSIGGVMKHLPALTAIGSSTVNSYRRLWDQGFWAPVYADWGYQNRTCGLRVSAPGRFEYRSVDSMHNPYLMGTALLKTMDDGLTNKIDPGKPESRNIYEAQKAGKDVKKLPLSLGEALDRLSEDKVIQSAMPDEMYKIF
;
A
#
# COMPACT_ATOMS: atom_id res chain seq x y z
N GLU A 1 6.17 5.24 4.54
CA GLU A 1 5.19 5.67 5.55
C GLU A 1 4.81 4.50 6.47
N VAL A 2 4.75 4.71 7.78
CA VAL A 2 4.45 3.68 8.78
C VAL A 2 3.18 4.04 9.52
N PHE A 3 2.28 3.07 9.67
CA PHE A 3 0.96 3.26 10.27
C PHE A 3 0.71 2.29 11.41
N SER A 4 0.07 2.81 12.45
CA SER A 4 -0.61 2.07 13.51
C SER A 4 -1.88 2.84 13.90
N TYR A 5 -2.83 2.17 14.51
CA TYR A 5 -4.03 2.82 15.02
C TYR A 5 -4.19 2.56 16.51
N VAL A 6 -4.32 3.64 17.28
CA VAL A 6 -4.45 3.58 18.74
C VAL A 6 -5.82 4.11 19.13
N GLU A 7 -6.60 3.28 19.82
CA GLU A 7 -7.90 3.62 20.37
C GLU A 7 -7.92 3.35 21.88
N GLY A 8 -8.32 4.33 22.67
CA GLY A 8 -8.34 4.20 24.13
C GLY A 8 -7.00 3.80 24.76
N GLY A 9 -5.88 4.21 24.15
CA GLY A 9 -4.53 3.83 24.60
C GLY A 9 -4.06 2.45 24.12
N THR A 10 -4.89 1.71 23.37
CA THR A 10 -4.55 0.37 22.86
C THR A 10 -4.29 0.41 21.36
N ASN A 11 -3.16 -0.15 20.91
CA ASN A 11 -2.87 -0.31 19.48
C ASN A 11 -3.72 -1.46 18.91
N THR A 12 -4.72 -1.12 18.11
CA THR A 12 -5.69 -2.06 17.54
C THR A 12 -5.12 -2.92 16.40
N PHE A 13 -3.90 -2.62 15.93
CA PHE A 13 -3.19 -3.43 14.94
C PHE A 13 -2.37 -4.56 15.57
N MET A 14 -2.26 -4.57 16.90
CA MET A 14 -1.58 -5.67 17.59
C MET A 14 -2.22 -7.02 17.24
N PRO A 15 -1.42 -8.10 17.14
CA PRO A 15 -1.95 -9.44 16.87
C PRO A 15 -3.03 -9.86 17.88
N ASP A 16 -4.12 -10.43 17.39
CA ASP A 16 -5.17 -11.03 18.21
C ASP A 16 -4.79 -12.44 18.70
N THR A 17 -3.68 -12.97 18.20
CA THR A 17 -3.20 -14.32 18.46
C THR A 17 -1.74 -14.31 18.90
N LYS A 18 -1.20 -15.48 19.22
CA LYS A 18 0.25 -15.65 19.50
C LYS A 18 1.13 -15.53 18.26
N ASP A 19 0.54 -15.56 17.06
CA ASP A 19 1.27 -15.35 15.83
C ASP A 19 1.53 -13.85 15.62
N VAL A 20 2.72 -13.42 16.00
CA VAL A 20 3.16 -12.02 15.89
C VAL A 20 3.37 -11.56 14.43
N GLN A 21 3.36 -12.47 13.48
CA GLN A 21 3.52 -12.15 12.06
C GLN A 21 2.22 -11.63 11.41
N LEU A 22 1.08 -11.95 12.03
CA LEU A 22 -0.23 -11.52 11.54
C LEU A 22 -0.74 -10.35 12.35
N PRO A 23 -1.06 -9.21 11.73
CA PRO A 23 -1.77 -8.12 12.39
C PRO A 23 -3.11 -8.58 12.95
N GLY A 24 -3.61 -7.88 13.97
CA GLY A 24 -4.96 -8.06 14.46
C GLY A 24 -6.03 -7.77 13.40
N LYS A 25 -7.28 -8.11 13.67
CA LYS A 25 -8.40 -8.00 12.71
C LYS A 25 -8.53 -6.61 12.09
N VAL A 26 -8.35 -5.55 12.90
CA VAL A 26 -8.38 -4.16 12.41
C VAL A 26 -7.23 -3.91 11.44
N GLY A 27 -6.01 -4.32 11.80
CA GLY A 27 -4.84 -4.20 10.94
C GLY A 27 -4.96 -4.96 9.63
N LEU A 28 -5.48 -6.20 9.66
CA LEU A 28 -5.71 -7.00 8.45
C LEU A 28 -6.72 -6.33 7.50
N LYS A 29 -7.83 -5.80 8.02
CA LYS A 29 -8.83 -5.12 7.18
C LYS A 29 -8.28 -3.80 6.62
N SER A 30 -7.51 -3.06 7.40
CA SER A 30 -6.80 -1.86 6.94
C SER A 30 -5.83 -2.20 5.80
N ILE A 31 -5.02 -3.26 5.94
CA ILE A 31 -4.14 -3.76 4.88
C ILE A 31 -4.97 -4.17 3.65
N GLY A 32 -6.10 -4.86 3.83
CA GLY A 32 -6.99 -5.25 2.74
C GLY A 32 -7.47 -4.05 1.92
N GLY A 33 -7.88 -2.97 2.58
CA GLY A 33 -8.27 -1.72 1.93
C GLY A 33 -7.11 -1.11 1.15
N VAL A 34 -5.95 -0.93 1.79
CA VAL A 34 -4.77 -0.37 1.09
C VAL A 34 -4.37 -1.24 -0.09
N MET A 35 -4.36 -2.57 0.04
CA MET A 35 -4.03 -3.51 -1.04
C MET A 35 -4.96 -3.39 -2.25
N LYS A 36 -6.26 -3.25 -2.01
CA LYS A 36 -7.27 -3.07 -3.08
C LYS A 36 -6.98 -1.83 -3.92
N HIS A 37 -6.59 -0.74 -3.26
CA HIS A 37 -6.37 0.57 -3.87
C HIS A 37 -4.89 0.85 -4.21
N LEU A 38 -4.00 -0.09 -3.95
CA LEU A 38 -2.55 0.08 -4.06
C LEU A 38 -2.10 0.59 -5.44
N PRO A 39 -2.64 0.11 -6.58
CA PRO A 39 -2.27 0.63 -7.89
C PRO A 39 -2.59 2.13 -8.07
N ALA A 40 -3.75 2.57 -7.61
CA ALA A 40 -4.17 3.97 -7.68
C ALA A 40 -3.39 4.87 -6.70
N LEU A 41 -3.09 4.36 -5.50
CA LEU A 41 -2.25 5.05 -4.52
C LEU A 41 -0.85 5.35 -5.06
N THR A 42 -0.37 4.57 -6.03
CA THR A 42 0.94 4.80 -6.65
C THR A 42 1.00 6.16 -7.36
N ALA A 43 -0.10 6.66 -7.93
CA ALA A 43 -0.16 8.00 -8.53
C ALA A 43 0.15 9.11 -7.52
N ILE A 44 -0.34 8.96 -6.29
CA ILE A 44 -0.14 9.94 -5.21
C ILE A 44 1.23 9.77 -4.56
N GLY A 45 1.62 8.52 -4.27
CA GLY A 45 2.87 8.20 -3.58
C GLY A 45 4.11 8.34 -4.45
N SER A 46 3.98 8.20 -5.76
CA SER A 46 5.03 8.33 -6.79
C SER A 46 4.57 9.34 -7.85
N SER A 47 4.44 10.61 -7.46
CA SER A 47 3.71 11.66 -8.18
C SER A 47 4.48 12.30 -9.34
N THR A 48 5.68 11.84 -9.67
CA THR A 48 6.48 12.38 -10.78
C THR A 48 6.92 11.29 -11.74
N VAL A 49 7.17 11.64 -13.00
CA VAL A 49 7.73 10.72 -14.00
C VAL A 49 9.03 10.08 -13.50
N ASN A 50 9.87 10.84 -12.80
CA ASN A 50 11.14 10.35 -12.29
C ASN A 50 10.98 9.34 -11.13
N SER A 51 9.86 9.38 -10.40
CA SER A 51 9.56 8.43 -9.33
C SER A 51 9.57 6.98 -9.84
N TYR A 52 9.11 6.77 -11.06
CA TYR A 52 8.99 5.42 -11.68
C TYR A 52 10.32 4.85 -12.14
N ARG A 53 11.35 5.66 -12.37
CA ARG A 53 12.70 5.16 -12.70
C ARG A 53 13.27 4.30 -11.58
N ARG A 54 12.97 4.64 -10.33
CA ARG A 54 13.34 3.84 -9.16
C ARG A 54 12.67 2.47 -9.16
N LEU A 55 11.46 2.37 -9.71
CA LEU A 55 10.67 1.14 -9.75
C LEU A 55 11.12 0.18 -10.87
N TRP A 56 11.85 0.66 -11.88
CA TRP A 56 12.30 -0.16 -13.01
C TRP A 56 13.48 -1.07 -12.66
N ASP A 57 14.30 -0.66 -11.70
CA ASP A 57 15.48 -1.43 -11.29
C ASP A 57 15.21 -2.23 -10.01
N GLN A 58 15.20 -3.54 -10.15
CA GLN A 58 14.99 -4.46 -9.03
C GLN A 58 16.11 -4.41 -7.97
N GLY A 59 17.28 -3.86 -8.31
CA GLY A 59 18.42 -3.74 -7.41
C GLY A 59 18.20 -2.75 -6.26
N PHE A 60 17.26 -1.82 -6.38
CA PHE A 60 17.03 -0.76 -5.39
C PHE A 60 16.05 -1.11 -4.26
N TRP A 61 15.56 -2.35 -4.20
CA TRP A 61 14.56 -2.76 -3.20
C TRP A 61 13.31 -1.85 -3.17
N ALA A 62 13.03 -1.19 -4.27
CA ALA A 62 11.82 -0.43 -4.46
C ALA A 62 10.69 -1.39 -4.81
N PRO A 63 9.57 -1.38 -4.07
CA PRO A 63 8.50 -2.34 -4.29
C PRO A 63 7.76 -2.02 -5.58
N VAL A 64 7.76 -2.96 -6.51
CA VAL A 64 7.01 -2.92 -7.77
C VAL A 64 5.84 -3.90 -7.76
N TYR A 65 5.58 -4.55 -6.62
CA TYR A 65 4.61 -5.64 -6.51
C TYR A 65 3.50 -5.29 -5.53
N ALA A 66 2.27 -5.57 -5.96
CA ALA A 66 1.05 -5.36 -5.19
C ALA A 66 0.80 -6.54 -4.24
N ASP A 67 1.70 -6.72 -3.28
CA ASP A 67 1.62 -7.76 -2.25
C ASP A 67 1.90 -7.17 -0.86
N TRP A 68 1.60 -7.96 0.17
CA TRP A 68 1.90 -7.63 1.54
C TRP A 68 2.57 -8.80 2.27
N GLY A 69 3.39 -8.53 3.26
CA GLY A 69 4.05 -9.60 4.01
C GLY A 69 4.76 -9.12 5.28
N TYR A 70 5.01 -10.07 6.19
CA TYR A 70 5.76 -9.81 7.41
C TYR A 70 7.27 -9.72 7.09
N GLN A 71 7.90 -8.62 7.52
CA GLN A 71 9.32 -8.36 7.29
C GLN A 71 9.80 -8.49 5.82
N ASN A 72 8.86 -8.51 4.87
CA ASN A 72 9.15 -8.69 3.46
C ASN A 72 9.34 -7.35 2.75
N ARG A 73 10.58 -6.98 2.45
CA ARG A 73 10.92 -5.73 1.76
C ARG A 73 10.65 -5.75 0.26
N THR A 74 10.28 -6.89 -0.31
CA THR A 74 9.91 -6.98 -1.73
C THR A 74 8.44 -6.67 -1.97
N CYS A 75 7.61 -6.58 -0.91
CA CYS A 75 6.20 -6.24 -0.96
C CYS A 75 5.96 -4.73 -0.95
N GLY A 76 4.87 -4.28 -1.57
CA GLY A 76 4.37 -2.91 -1.49
C GLY A 76 3.92 -2.51 -0.09
N LEU A 77 3.35 -3.47 0.67
CA LEU A 77 3.05 -3.32 2.09
C LEU A 77 3.86 -4.31 2.93
N ARG A 78 4.52 -3.79 3.96
CA ARG A 78 5.32 -4.59 4.87
C ARG A 78 4.80 -4.46 6.30
N VAL A 79 4.45 -5.56 6.93
CA VAL A 79 4.30 -5.60 8.40
C VAL A 79 5.71 -5.57 8.99
N SER A 80 6.15 -4.40 9.43
CA SER A 80 7.54 -4.18 9.87
C SER A 80 7.78 -4.54 11.33
N ALA A 81 6.71 -4.63 12.12
CA ALA A 81 6.69 -5.14 13.50
C ALA A 81 5.23 -5.41 13.89
N PRO A 82 4.97 -6.16 14.98
CA PRO A 82 3.63 -6.28 15.53
C PRO A 82 3.00 -4.91 15.77
N GLY A 83 1.74 -4.76 15.40
CA GLY A 83 0.98 -3.53 15.63
C GLY A 83 1.23 -2.39 14.64
N ARG A 84 1.97 -2.60 13.55
CA ARG A 84 2.17 -1.59 12.50
C ARG A 84 2.47 -2.20 11.14
N PHE A 85 2.12 -1.46 10.08
CA PHE A 85 2.58 -1.75 8.73
C PHE A 85 3.18 -0.53 8.05
N GLU A 86 3.97 -0.76 7.03
CA GLU A 86 4.71 0.22 6.25
C GLU A 86 4.21 0.20 4.80
N TYR A 87 3.73 1.34 4.30
CA TYR A 87 3.49 1.56 2.88
C TYR A 87 4.81 1.97 2.22
N ARG A 88 5.22 1.24 1.18
CA ARG A 88 6.57 1.33 0.61
C ARG A 88 6.64 1.91 -0.81
N SER A 89 5.48 2.00 -1.49
CA SER A 89 5.40 2.54 -2.86
C SER A 89 5.28 4.06 -2.88
N VAL A 90 6.08 4.72 -2.05
CA VAL A 90 6.10 6.17 -1.86
C VAL A 90 7.52 6.69 -1.98
N ASP A 91 7.72 7.85 -2.58
CA ASP A 91 9.00 8.55 -2.64
C ASP A 91 8.95 9.92 -1.96
N SER A 92 10.09 10.62 -1.93
CA SER A 92 10.23 11.91 -1.24
C SER A 92 9.53 13.07 -1.95
N MET A 93 9.03 12.89 -3.17
CA MET A 93 8.34 13.93 -3.96
C MET A 93 6.84 13.97 -3.70
N HIS A 94 6.28 13.01 -2.95
CA HIS A 94 4.86 13.00 -2.65
C HIS A 94 4.46 14.11 -1.68
N ASN A 95 3.20 14.53 -1.78
CA ASN A 95 2.60 15.40 -0.77
C ASN A 95 2.15 14.56 0.43
N PRO A 96 2.74 14.73 1.64
CA PRO A 96 2.45 13.87 2.79
C PRO A 96 1.01 14.01 3.30
N TYR A 97 0.38 15.17 3.17
CA TYR A 97 -1.00 15.39 3.57
C TYR A 97 -1.97 14.64 2.65
N LEU A 98 -1.73 14.74 1.34
CA LEU A 98 -2.54 14.05 0.35
C LEU A 98 -2.37 12.53 0.46
N MET A 99 -1.14 12.07 0.63
CA MET A 99 -0.86 10.64 0.81
C MET A 99 -1.48 10.09 2.09
N GLY A 100 -1.33 10.81 3.21
CA GLY A 100 -1.96 10.44 4.49
C GLY A 100 -3.48 10.35 4.38
N THR A 101 -4.12 11.34 3.74
CA THR A 101 -5.57 11.35 3.53
C THR A 101 -6.03 10.16 2.67
N ALA A 102 -5.34 9.90 1.56
CA ALA A 102 -5.66 8.77 0.68
C ALA A 102 -5.49 7.42 1.39
N LEU A 103 -4.42 7.24 2.17
CA LEU A 103 -4.20 6.02 2.95
C LEU A 103 -5.27 5.81 4.02
N LEU A 104 -5.63 6.85 4.77
CA LEU A 104 -6.72 6.78 5.76
C LEU A 104 -8.04 6.39 5.10
N LYS A 105 -8.34 6.97 3.94
CA LYS A 105 -9.57 6.65 3.19
C LYS A 105 -9.60 5.20 2.70
N THR A 106 -8.47 4.69 2.20
CA THR A 106 -8.39 3.29 1.77
C THR A 106 -8.44 2.31 2.94
N MET A 107 -7.88 2.65 4.10
CA MET A 107 -8.03 1.86 5.32
C MET A 107 -9.48 1.83 5.81
N ASP A 108 -10.18 2.97 5.76
CA ASP A 108 -11.61 3.08 6.09
C ASP A 108 -12.47 2.20 5.16
N ASP A 109 -12.19 2.20 3.84
CA ASP A 109 -12.85 1.29 2.89
C ASP A 109 -12.63 -0.19 3.29
N GLY A 110 -11.40 -0.52 3.66
CA GLY A 110 -11.04 -1.86 4.12
C GLY A 110 -11.78 -2.32 5.36
N LEU A 111 -11.94 -1.43 6.34
CA LEU A 111 -12.66 -1.68 7.58
C LEU A 111 -14.16 -1.78 7.34
N THR A 112 -14.73 -0.81 6.63
CA THR A 112 -16.18 -0.73 6.35
C THR A 112 -16.65 -1.92 5.53
N ASN A 113 -15.93 -2.28 4.48
CA ASN A 113 -16.27 -3.38 3.57
C ASN A 113 -15.65 -4.72 3.98
N LYS A 114 -14.95 -4.78 5.12
CA LYS A 114 -14.33 -6.01 5.67
C LYS A 114 -13.41 -6.71 4.67
N ILE A 115 -12.64 -5.95 3.91
CA ILE A 115 -11.81 -6.47 2.82
C ILE A 115 -10.73 -7.39 3.36
N ASP A 116 -10.59 -8.55 2.73
CA ASP A 116 -9.55 -9.53 3.06
C ASP A 116 -8.28 -9.20 2.25
N PRO A 117 -7.11 -9.02 2.88
CA PRO A 117 -5.86 -8.78 2.15
C PRO A 117 -5.33 -10.03 1.44
N GLY A 118 -5.91 -11.19 1.65
CA GLY A 118 -5.37 -12.46 1.21
C GLY A 118 -4.19 -12.94 2.07
N LYS A 119 -3.53 -14.00 1.63
CA LYS A 119 -2.38 -14.58 2.35
C LYS A 119 -1.15 -13.66 2.25
N PRO A 120 -0.36 -13.53 3.33
CA PRO A 120 0.88 -12.78 3.27
C PRO A 120 1.90 -13.47 2.36
N GLU A 121 2.67 -12.67 1.63
CA GLU A 121 3.77 -13.16 0.79
C GLU A 121 5.03 -13.36 1.64
N SER A 122 5.51 -14.58 1.69
CA SER A 122 6.72 -14.96 2.44
C SER A 122 7.97 -15.09 1.56
N ARG A 123 7.78 -15.15 0.23
CA ARG A 123 8.87 -15.35 -0.72
C ARG A 123 9.55 -14.02 -1.06
N ASN A 124 10.79 -14.09 -1.51
CA ASN A 124 11.40 -13.00 -2.25
C ASN A 124 10.73 -12.90 -3.63
N ILE A 125 9.92 -11.84 -3.84
CA ILE A 125 9.11 -11.69 -5.05
C ILE A 125 9.99 -11.51 -6.29
N TYR A 126 11.17 -10.89 -6.17
CA TYR A 126 12.10 -10.76 -7.30
C TYR A 126 12.60 -12.13 -7.80
N GLU A 127 12.88 -13.05 -6.87
CA GLU A 127 13.26 -14.42 -7.22
C GLU A 127 12.08 -15.20 -7.79
N ALA A 128 10.90 -15.03 -7.22
CA ALA A 128 9.68 -15.66 -7.73
C ALA A 128 9.39 -15.21 -9.16
N GLN A 129 9.54 -13.93 -9.48
CA GLN A 129 9.37 -13.41 -10.84
C GLN A 129 10.43 -13.99 -11.79
N LYS A 130 11.70 -14.04 -11.40
CA LYS A 130 12.78 -14.65 -12.21
C LYS A 130 12.50 -16.12 -12.49
N ALA A 131 11.87 -16.81 -11.56
CA ALA A 131 11.45 -18.21 -11.73
C ALA A 131 10.13 -18.37 -12.52
N GLY A 132 9.62 -17.31 -13.16
CA GLY A 132 8.42 -17.34 -14.00
C GLY A 132 7.09 -17.47 -13.23
N LYS A 133 7.09 -17.14 -11.92
CA LYS A 133 5.86 -17.10 -11.13
C LYS A 133 5.06 -15.85 -11.47
N ASP A 134 3.74 -16.00 -11.47
CA ASP A 134 2.84 -14.87 -11.60
C ASP A 134 2.92 -13.98 -10.36
N VAL A 135 3.13 -12.68 -10.59
CA VAL A 135 3.22 -11.66 -9.55
C VAL A 135 2.47 -10.41 -9.99
N LYS A 136 1.64 -9.86 -9.13
CA LYS A 136 0.91 -8.62 -9.42
C LYS A 136 1.86 -7.43 -9.35
N LYS A 137 2.02 -6.72 -10.46
CA LYS A 137 2.85 -5.51 -10.53
C LYS A 137 2.03 -4.26 -10.22
N LEU A 138 2.70 -3.29 -9.62
CA LEU A 138 2.22 -1.91 -9.55
C LEU A 138 2.41 -1.22 -10.92
N PRO A 139 1.72 -0.10 -11.18
CA PRO A 139 1.99 0.73 -12.34
C PRO A 139 3.48 1.09 -12.43
N LEU A 140 4.04 1.01 -13.61
CA LEU A 140 5.45 1.33 -13.88
C LEU A 140 5.65 2.67 -14.57
N SER A 141 4.58 3.41 -14.78
CA SER A 141 4.59 4.78 -15.31
C SER A 141 3.55 5.65 -14.61
N LEU A 142 3.78 6.96 -14.62
CA LEU A 142 2.81 7.91 -14.08
C LEU A 142 1.47 7.83 -14.82
N GLY A 143 1.51 7.65 -16.17
CA GLY A 143 0.30 7.49 -16.96
C GLY A 143 -0.56 6.32 -16.50
N GLU A 144 0.04 5.12 -16.40
CA GLU A 144 -0.67 3.93 -15.87
C GLU A 144 -1.24 4.16 -14.47
N ALA A 145 -0.50 4.84 -13.59
CA ALA A 145 -0.96 5.11 -12.24
C ALA A 145 -2.14 6.10 -12.21
N LEU A 146 -2.11 7.12 -13.06
CA LEU A 146 -3.21 8.07 -13.22
C LEU A 146 -4.46 7.40 -13.80
N ASP A 147 -4.30 6.48 -14.74
CA ASP A 147 -5.42 5.67 -15.26
C ASP A 147 -6.08 4.89 -14.11
N ARG A 148 -5.29 4.24 -13.25
CA ARG A 148 -5.82 3.55 -12.06
C ARG A 148 -6.49 4.50 -11.08
N LEU A 149 -5.94 5.69 -10.86
CA LEU A 149 -6.55 6.71 -10.01
C LEU A 149 -7.89 7.18 -10.59
N SER A 150 -8.00 7.33 -11.91
CA SER A 150 -9.24 7.75 -12.58
C SER A 150 -10.39 6.75 -12.42
N GLU A 151 -10.07 5.48 -12.21
CA GLU A 151 -11.02 4.40 -11.97
C GLU A 151 -11.40 4.25 -10.48
N ASP A 152 -10.59 4.80 -9.56
CA ASP A 152 -10.72 4.59 -8.11
C ASP A 152 -11.52 5.69 -7.42
N LYS A 153 -12.83 5.48 -7.30
CA LYS A 153 -13.76 6.45 -6.69
C LYS A 153 -13.53 6.65 -5.19
N VAL A 154 -12.94 5.68 -4.49
CA VAL A 154 -12.65 5.78 -3.06
C VAL A 154 -11.56 6.81 -2.83
N ILE A 155 -10.44 6.69 -3.56
CA ILE A 155 -9.34 7.67 -3.44
C ILE A 155 -9.75 9.04 -3.97
N GLN A 156 -10.48 9.11 -5.09
CA GLN A 156 -11.01 10.39 -5.60
C GLN A 156 -11.84 11.11 -4.54
N SER A 157 -12.69 10.39 -3.79
CA SER A 157 -13.51 10.99 -2.74
C SER A 157 -12.73 11.52 -1.53
N ALA A 158 -11.43 11.20 -1.44
CA ALA A 158 -10.54 11.75 -0.42
C ALA A 158 -10.02 13.17 -0.77
N MET A 159 -10.24 13.61 -2.00
CA MET A 159 -9.81 14.91 -2.51
C MET A 159 -11.03 15.78 -2.83
N PRO A 160 -10.99 17.10 -2.51
CA PRO A 160 -11.97 18.03 -3.07
C PRO A 160 -11.97 17.98 -4.61
N ASP A 161 -13.13 18.13 -5.23
CA ASP A 161 -13.28 18.04 -6.70
C ASP A 161 -12.33 18.96 -7.47
N GLU A 162 -12.11 20.17 -6.95
CA GLU A 162 -11.19 21.14 -7.54
C GLU A 162 -9.73 20.63 -7.47
N MET A 163 -9.35 20.02 -6.37
CA MET A 163 -8.01 19.46 -6.20
C MET A 163 -7.77 18.27 -7.14
N TYR A 164 -8.77 17.39 -7.24
CA TYR A 164 -8.68 16.25 -8.15
C TYR A 164 -8.54 16.66 -9.62
N LYS A 165 -9.19 17.76 -10.05
CA LYS A 165 -9.08 18.29 -11.42
C LYS A 165 -7.67 18.84 -11.73
N ILE A 166 -6.94 19.31 -10.73
CA ILE A 166 -5.59 19.85 -10.88
C ILE A 166 -4.54 18.73 -10.83
N PHE A 167 -4.82 17.68 -10.04
CA PHE A 167 -3.94 16.53 -9.91
C PHE A 167 -3.89 15.67 -11.16
#